data_7310acfc8e8f7e94efde68f3c6ec0173
#
_entry.id   7310acfc8e8f7e94efde68f3c6ec0173
#
_cell.length_a   1.000
_cell.length_b   1.000
_cell.length_c   1.000
_cell.angle_alpha   90.00
_cell.angle_beta   90.00
_cell.angle_gamma   90.00
#
_symmetry.space_group_name_H-M   'P 1'
#
loop_
_entity.id
_entity.type
_entity.pdbx_description
1 polymer ?
#
loop_
_entity_poly.entity_id
_entity_poly.type
_entity_poly.pdbx_seq_one_letter_code
_entity_poly.pdbx_strand_id
1 'polypeptide(L)'
;MGFSTGTRYCVGASHALPALAARGQPAHMGRMQDLIAETVVPPAPREYPGFNWEGFKTLYLREIRRFLKVGAQTLAAPVVTALLYMMVFVVAAQGAAPIHGLAYGAFVAPGLVMMQVLNNAFANSSSSLLQSKMNGLMGDFMTPPLSPLELAAGFSLGAATRGLLVGTVTWLAVMPFAGVDVAHLWAIAYFGAGAALILGFLGIMAGLWAEKFDHMAAVTNFVVMPMTFLSGTFYLVERLPEPFRSFSKVNPFFYLIDGFRYGFIGHAEGSLAIGMAMTAALVLALGGVCYGMFRTGYKIKT
;
A
#
# COMPACT_ATOMS: atom_id res chain seq x y z
N MET A 1 30.54 -14.87 44.54
CA MET A 1 30.23 -16.30 44.48
C MET A 1 29.85 -16.63 43.07
N GLY A 2 30.80 -17.27 42.40
CA GLY A 2 30.65 -17.62 41.00
C GLY A 2 29.93 -18.96 40.80
N PHE A 3 29.29 -19.10 39.63
CA PHE A 3 29.11 -20.40 38.99
C PHE A 3 29.27 -20.19 37.49
N SER A 4 30.43 -20.61 37.01
CA SER A 4 30.77 -20.89 35.62
C SER A 4 30.26 -22.29 35.31
N THR A 5 29.48 -22.47 34.26
CA THR A 5 29.33 -23.77 33.59
C THR A 5 29.48 -23.60 32.10
N GLY A 6 30.70 -23.84 31.64
CA GLY A 6 31.01 -24.00 30.22
C GLY A 6 30.46 -25.30 29.67
N THR A 7 29.72 -25.22 28.61
CA THR A 7 29.31 -26.36 27.78
C THR A 7 30.30 -26.45 26.61
N ARG A 8 31.22 -27.41 26.72
CA ARG A 8 32.11 -27.82 25.61
C ARG A 8 31.30 -28.62 24.61
N TYR A 9 31.20 -28.14 23.42
CA TYR A 9 30.75 -28.97 22.28
C TYR A 9 31.90 -29.93 21.88
N CYS A 10 31.66 -31.23 22.03
CA CYS A 10 32.53 -32.28 21.53
C CYS A 10 32.44 -32.30 19.98
N VAL A 11 33.48 -31.79 19.34
CA VAL A 11 33.82 -32.12 17.94
C VAL A 11 34.62 -33.40 17.99
N GLY A 12 34.10 -34.45 17.38
CA GLY A 12 34.89 -35.68 17.19
C GLY A 12 34.07 -36.95 17.28
N ALA A 13 33.41 -37.35 16.17
CA ALA A 13 33.14 -38.74 15.83
C ALA A 13 32.44 -38.82 14.44
N SER A 14 33.17 -38.54 13.39
CA SER A 14 32.67 -38.64 12.02
C SER A 14 33.63 -39.49 11.18
N HIS A 15 33.98 -40.70 11.64
CA HIS A 15 34.71 -41.65 10.84
C HIS A 15 34.51 -43.11 11.33
N ALA A 16 33.29 -43.64 11.35
CA ALA A 16 33.12 -45.10 11.51
C ALA A 16 31.70 -45.62 11.24
N LEU A 17 30.97 -45.15 10.23
CA LEU A 17 29.69 -45.75 9.85
C LEU A 17 29.39 -45.75 8.34
N PRO A 18 30.25 -46.22 7.45
CA PRO A 18 29.79 -46.62 6.11
C PRO A 18 29.74 -48.13 5.86
N ALA A 19 30.13 -48.98 6.81
CA ALA A 19 30.31 -50.42 6.49
C ALA A 19 29.18 -51.35 6.96
N LEU A 20 28.18 -50.86 7.72
CA LEU A 20 27.08 -51.73 8.24
C LEU A 20 25.73 -51.51 7.55
N ALA A 21 25.56 -50.48 6.74
CA ALA A 21 24.29 -50.21 6.02
C ALA A 21 24.18 -50.96 4.66
N ALA A 22 25.23 -51.67 4.22
CA ALA A 22 25.28 -52.33 2.91
C ALA A 22 24.84 -53.81 2.92
N ARG A 23 24.42 -54.35 4.06
CA ARG A 23 23.95 -55.74 4.12
C ARG A 23 22.47 -55.78 4.50
N GLY A 24 21.60 -55.82 3.47
CA GLY A 24 20.22 -56.24 3.66
C GLY A 24 19.13 -55.42 3.01
N GLN A 25 19.41 -54.50 2.09
CA GLN A 25 18.32 -53.96 1.25
C GLN A 25 17.89 -54.99 0.23
N PRO A 26 16.63 -55.44 0.21
CA PRO A 26 16.13 -56.37 -0.78
C PRO A 26 16.20 -55.72 -2.18
N ALA A 27 16.71 -56.47 -3.19
CA ALA A 27 16.96 -55.97 -4.53
C ALA A 27 15.79 -55.27 -5.24
N HIS A 28 14.55 -55.49 -4.75
CA HIS A 28 13.35 -54.81 -5.24
C HIS A 28 13.21 -53.38 -4.71
N MET A 29 13.82 -53.02 -3.57
CA MET A 29 13.78 -51.66 -3.04
C MET A 29 14.71 -50.71 -3.82
N GLY A 30 15.88 -51.19 -4.28
CA GLY A 30 16.75 -50.43 -5.19
C GLY A 30 16.08 -50.19 -6.54
N ARG A 31 15.44 -51.20 -7.11
CA ARG A 31 14.73 -51.08 -8.39
C ARG A 31 13.51 -50.12 -8.29
N MET A 32 12.83 -50.06 -7.13
CA MET A 32 11.73 -49.13 -6.91
C MET A 32 12.22 -47.68 -6.73
N GLN A 33 13.37 -47.45 -6.09
CA GLN A 33 14.01 -46.13 -5.99
C GLN A 33 14.50 -45.66 -7.37
N ASP A 34 15.07 -46.54 -8.18
CA ASP A 34 15.48 -46.23 -9.55
C ASP A 34 14.29 -45.92 -10.46
N LEU A 35 13.15 -46.63 -10.33
CA LEU A 35 11.92 -46.35 -11.05
C LEU A 35 11.28 -45.02 -10.61
N ILE A 36 11.35 -44.65 -9.33
CA ILE A 36 10.88 -43.39 -8.84
C ILE A 36 11.81 -42.26 -9.29
N ALA A 37 13.11 -42.46 -9.30
CA ALA A 37 14.08 -41.47 -9.79
C ALA A 37 13.96 -41.25 -11.31
N GLU A 38 13.61 -42.28 -12.07
CA GLU A 38 13.47 -42.20 -13.54
C GLU A 38 12.12 -41.57 -13.98
N THR A 39 11.08 -41.62 -13.11
CA THR A 39 9.74 -41.13 -13.46
C THR A 39 9.42 -39.71 -12.94
N VAL A 40 10.19 -39.15 -11.99
CA VAL A 40 9.98 -37.81 -11.49
C VAL A 40 11.01 -36.86 -12.10
N VAL A 41 10.88 -36.62 -13.41
CA VAL A 41 11.51 -35.45 -14.01
C VAL A 41 10.74 -34.21 -13.46
N PRO A 42 11.36 -33.35 -12.63
CA PRO A 42 10.69 -32.16 -12.18
C PRO A 42 10.26 -31.38 -13.42
N PRO A 43 9.00 -30.88 -13.46
CA PRO A 43 8.55 -30.12 -14.61
C PRO A 43 9.52 -28.98 -14.87
N ALA A 44 9.96 -28.82 -16.10
CA ALA A 44 10.83 -27.71 -16.46
C ALA A 44 10.21 -26.38 -16.04
N PRO A 45 11.00 -25.42 -15.54
CA PRO A 45 10.49 -24.11 -15.17
C PRO A 45 9.72 -23.52 -16.35
N ARG A 46 8.46 -23.14 -16.12
CA ARG A 46 7.66 -22.49 -17.16
C ARG A 46 8.28 -21.11 -17.44
N GLU A 47 8.90 -20.95 -18.58
CA GLU A 47 9.31 -19.65 -19.09
C GLU A 47 8.10 -19.01 -19.75
N TYR A 48 7.72 -17.81 -19.25
CA TYR A 48 6.69 -16.98 -19.87
C TYR A 48 7.37 -15.93 -20.74
N PRO A 49 7.31 -16.04 -22.06
CA PRO A 49 7.78 -14.97 -22.94
C PRO A 49 6.80 -13.80 -22.87
N GLY A 50 7.10 -12.76 -22.08
CA GLY A 50 6.30 -11.55 -21.95
C GLY A 50 5.61 -11.42 -20.60
N PHE A 51 4.49 -10.67 -20.57
CA PHE A 51 3.73 -10.36 -19.36
C PHE A 51 2.89 -11.56 -18.92
N ASN A 52 3.06 -12.01 -17.67
CA ASN A 52 2.31 -13.12 -17.10
C ASN A 52 0.95 -12.66 -16.56
N TRP A 53 -0.05 -12.56 -17.44
CA TRP A 53 -1.41 -12.11 -17.09
C TRP A 53 -2.09 -12.97 -16.03
N GLU A 54 -1.90 -14.27 -16.03
CA GLU A 54 -2.51 -15.19 -15.06
C GLU A 54 -1.90 -15.01 -13.67
N GLY A 55 -0.58 -14.90 -13.58
CA GLY A 55 0.12 -14.62 -12.33
C GLY A 55 -0.25 -13.24 -11.78
N PHE A 56 -0.24 -12.22 -12.63
CA PHE A 56 -0.66 -10.85 -12.27
C PHE A 56 -2.09 -10.81 -11.76
N LYS A 57 -3.05 -11.41 -12.48
CA LYS A 57 -4.46 -11.48 -12.08
C LYS A 57 -4.64 -12.20 -10.75
N THR A 58 -3.90 -13.28 -10.56
CA THR A 58 -3.93 -14.05 -9.30
C THR A 58 -3.45 -13.21 -8.13
N LEU A 59 -2.32 -12.49 -8.28
CA LEU A 59 -1.80 -11.57 -7.27
C LEU A 59 -2.78 -10.44 -6.98
N TYR A 60 -3.31 -9.78 -8.01
CA TYR A 60 -4.27 -8.70 -7.86
C TYR A 60 -5.55 -9.16 -7.14
N LEU A 61 -6.14 -10.28 -7.56
CA LEU A 61 -7.34 -10.85 -6.91
C LEU A 61 -7.08 -11.29 -5.48
N ARG A 62 -5.86 -11.79 -5.17
CA ARG A 62 -5.45 -12.09 -3.80
C ARG A 62 -5.50 -10.82 -2.93
N GLU A 63 -4.96 -9.69 -3.41
CA GLU A 63 -5.00 -8.42 -2.70
C GLU A 63 -6.44 -7.94 -2.48
N ILE A 64 -7.31 -8.05 -3.49
CA ILE A 64 -8.74 -7.71 -3.38
C ILE A 64 -9.43 -8.59 -2.32
N ARG A 65 -9.28 -9.90 -2.42
CA ARG A 65 -9.92 -10.85 -1.48
C ARG A 65 -9.42 -10.65 -0.06
N ARG A 66 -8.15 -10.27 0.12
CA ARG A 66 -7.54 -10.02 1.43
C ARG A 66 -8.28 -8.91 2.19
N PHE A 67 -8.47 -7.75 1.59
CA PHE A 67 -9.16 -6.65 2.28
C PHE A 67 -10.68 -6.86 2.36
N LEU A 68 -11.29 -7.57 1.40
CA LEU A 68 -12.72 -7.88 1.44
C LEU A 68 -13.07 -8.87 2.56
N LYS A 69 -12.17 -9.77 2.96
CA LYS A 69 -12.39 -10.67 4.12
C LYS A 69 -12.66 -9.90 5.42
N VAL A 70 -12.11 -8.70 5.57
CA VAL A 70 -12.35 -7.80 6.69
C VAL A 70 -13.15 -6.57 6.25
N GLY A 71 -14.03 -6.76 5.26
CA GLY A 71 -14.71 -5.68 4.53
C GLY A 71 -15.50 -4.73 5.43
N ALA A 72 -16.23 -5.24 6.42
CA ALA A 72 -16.99 -4.41 7.35
C ALA A 72 -16.06 -3.42 8.10
N GLN A 73 -14.96 -3.89 8.66
CA GLN A 73 -13.98 -3.03 9.34
C GLN A 73 -13.27 -2.09 8.37
N THR A 74 -12.94 -2.59 7.17
CA THR A 74 -12.22 -1.82 6.15
C THR A 74 -13.05 -0.65 5.62
N LEU A 75 -14.37 -0.79 5.53
CA LEU A 75 -15.26 0.24 4.99
C LEU A 75 -15.90 1.08 6.11
N ALA A 76 -16.39 0.46 7.18
CA ALA A 76 -17.13 1.18 8.22
C ALA A 76 -16.23 2.12 9.03
N ALA A 77 -15.02 1.70 9.42
CA ALA A 77 -14.16 2.54 10.25
C ALA A 77 -13.76 3.85 9.56
N PRO A 78 -13.30 3.87 8.29
CA PRO A 78 -13.01 5.12 7.56
C PRO A 78 -14.23 6.02 7.39
N VAL A 79 -15.41 5.45 7.13
CA VAL A 79 -16.66 6.20 6.98
C VAL A 79 -17.05 6.88 8.29
N VAL A 80 -17.06 6.12 9.39
CA VAL A 80 -17.36 6.68 10.72
C VAL A 80 -16.37 7.79 11.09
N THR A 81 -15.08 7.57 10.84
CA THR A 81 -14.04 8.57 11.10
C THR A 81 -14.26 9.84 10.27
N ALA A 82 -14.59 9.72 8.98
CA ALA A 82 -14.85 10.85 8.12
C ALA A 82 -16.10 11.63 8.56
N LEU A 83 -17.19 10.93 8.92
CA LEU A 83 -18.41 11.57 9.44
C LEU A 83 -18.17 12.28 10.77
N LEU A 84 -17.40 11.70 11.68
CA LEU A 84 -17.03 12.34 12.93
C LEU A 84 -16.18 13.60 12.71
N TYR A 85 -15.18 13.52 11.85
CA TYR A 85 -14.41 14.72 11.48
C TYR A 85 -15.29 15.80 10.85
N MET A 86 -16.16 15.42 9.90
CA MET A 86 -17.08 16.36 9.29
C MET A 86 -17.98 17.01 10.33
N MET A 87 -18.58 16.24 11.24
CA MET A 87 -19.41 16.76 12.32
C MET A 87 -18.63 17.76 13.18
N VAL A 88 -17.45 17.38 13.67
CA VAL A 88 -16.62 18.22 14.54
C VAL A 88 -16.24 19.52 13.84
N PHE A 89 -15.75 19.46 12.60
CA PHE A 89 -15.28 20.63 11.88
C PHE A 89 -16.43 21.52 11.43
N VAL A 90 -17.58 20.97 11.03
CA VAL A 90 -18.78 21.77 10.69
C VAL A 90 -19.32 22.50 11.91
N VAL A 91 -19.38 21.82 13.08
CA VAL A 91 -19.81 22.44 14.32
C VAL A 91 -18.82 23.51 14.79
N ALA A 92 -17.54 23.24 14.74
CA ALA A 92 -16.50 24.21 15.12
C ALA A 92 -16.47 25.45 14.21
N ALA A 93 -16.90 25.31 12.97
CA ALA A 93 -16.95 26.39 12.00
C ALA A 93 -18.34 27.10 11.93
N GLN A 94 -19.25 26.83 12.87
CA GLN A 94 -20.53 27.52 12.93
C GLN A 94 -20.31 29.04 13.10
N GLY A 95 -20.91 29.83 12.19
CA GLY A 95 -20.70 31.28 12.15
C GLY A 95 -19.46 31.77 11.39
N ALA A 96 -18.62 30.85 10.86
CA ALA A 96 -17.52 31.22 9.98
C ALA A 96 -18.04 31.69 8.61
N ALA A 97 -17.33 32.67 8.03
CA ALA A 97 -17.65 33.14 6.67
C ALA A 97 -17.55 32.01 5.64
N PRO A 98 -18.45 31.98 4.64
CA PRO A 98 -18.38 31.00 3.55
C PRO A 98 -17.02 31.01 2.86
N ILE A 99 -16.54 29.84 2.46
CA ILE A 99 -15.32 29.68 1.68
C ILE A 99 -15.70 29.59 0.21
N HIS A 100 -15.28 30.54 -0.62
CA HIS A 100 -15.67 30.65 -2.03
C HIS A 100 -17.21 30.60 -2.25
N GLY A 101 -17.98 31.14 -1.32
CA GLY A 101 -19.44 31.09 -1.39
C GLY A 101 -20.10 29.80 -0.96
N LEU A 102 -19.30 28.79 -0.54
CA LEU A 102 -19.76 27.49 -0.10
C LEU A 102 -19.77 27.37 1.42
N ALA A 103 -20.67 26.55 1.93
CA ALA A 103 -20.65 26.16 3.34
C ALA A 103 -19.33 25.43 3.66
N TYR A 104 -18.84 25.60 4.88
CA TYR A 104 -17.58 24.98 5.31
C TYR A 104 -17.56 23.46 5.12
N GLY A 105 -18.68 22.76 5.39
CA GLY A 105 -18.82 21.34 5.18
C GLY A 105 -18.60 20.91 3.72
N ALA A 106 -19.08 21.72 2.78
CA ALA A 106 -18.91 21.52 1.34
C ALA A 106 -17.44 21.58 0.92
N PHE A 107 -16.66 22.49 1.54
CA PHE A 107 -15.23 22.63 1.29
C PHE A 107 -14.40 21.48 1.88
N VAL A 108 -14.74 21.02 3.09
CA VAL A 108 -13.96 20.00 3.82
C VAL A 108 -14.26 18.59 3.31
N ALA A 109 -15.48 18.30 2.86
CA ALA A 109 -15.92 16.96 2.46
C ALA A 109 -15.00 16.27 1.43
N PRO A 110 -14.61 16.87 0.29
CA PRO A 110 -13.69 16.25 -0.67
C PRO A 110 -12.31 15.99 -0.06
N GLY A 111 -11.82 16.87 0.82
CA GLY A 111 -10.57 16.68 1.54
C GLY A 111 -10.59 15.47 2.46
N LEU A 112 -11.68 15.27 3.21
CA LEU A 112 -11.88 14.08 4.06
C LEU A 112 -11.93 12.79 3.25
N VAL A 113 -12.61 12.80 2.12
CA VAL A 113 -12.68 11.65 1.20
C VAL A 113 -11.27 11.30 0.70
N MET A 114 -10.53 12.30 0.21
CA MET A 114 -9.16 12.09 -0.27
C MET A 114 -8.24 11.58 0.84
N MET A 115 -8.36 12.09 2.05
CA MET A 115 -7.63 11.59 3.22
C MET A 115 -7.88 10.09 3.43
N GLN A 116 -9.12 9.61 3.25
CA GLN A 116 -9.43 8.18 3.37
C GLN A 116 -8.83 7.37 2.20
N VAL A 117 -8.84 7.91 0.98
CA VAL A 117 -8.17 7.29 -0.18
C VAL A 117 -6.68 7.07 0.11
N LEU A 118 -5.98 8.13 0.52
CA LEU A 118 -4.55 8.12 0.82
C LEU A 118 -4.20 7.09 1.90
N ASN A 119 -4.87 7.17 3.06
CA ASN A 119 -4.59 6.29 4.19
C ASN A 119 -4.87 4.81 3.87
N ASN A 120 -5.98 4.51 3.18
CA ASN A 120 -6.35 3.13 2.87
C ASN A 120 -5.50 2.53 1.75
N ALA A 121 -5.07 3.30 0.76
CA ALA A 121 -4.14 2.85 -0.26
C ALA A 121 -2.77 2.51 0.36
N PHE A 122 -2.22 3.40 1.20
CA PHE A 122 -0.98 3.15 1.94
C PHE A 122 -1.09 1.90 2.82
N ALA A 123 -2.13 1.81 3.64
CA ALA A 123 -2.34 0.70 4.57
C ALA A 123 -2.49 -0.65 3.85
N ASN A 124 -3.03 -0.69 2.62
CA ASN A 124 -3.20 -1.94 1.89
C ASN A 124 -1.88 -2.60 1.54
N SER A 125 -1.05 -1.91 0.75
CA SER A 125 0.22 -2.46 0.26
C SER A 125 1.22 -2.67 1.38
N SER A 126 1.31 -1.72 2.32
CA SER A 126 2.24 -1.81 3.44
C SER A 126 1.93 -2.99 4.38
N SER A 127 0.66 -3.16 4.77
CA SER A 127 0.27 -4.28 5.62
C SER A 127 0.37 -5.62 4.90
N SER A 128 0.09 -5.68 3.59
CA SER A 128 0.21 -6.91 2.81
C SER A 128 1.64 -7.45 2.80
N LEU A 129 2.59 -6.60 2.45
CA LEU A 129 4.00 -6.98 2.36
C LEU A 129 4.60 -7.28 3.72
N LEU A 130 4.34 -6.43 4.73
CA LEU A 130 4.86 -6.67 6.08
C LEU A 130 4.30 -7.97 6.67
N GLN A 131 3.00 -8.22 6.54
CA GLN A 131 2.38 -9.45 7.04
C GLN A 131 2.93 -10.69 6.33
N SER A 132 3.14 -10.62 5.01
CA SER A 132 3.74 -11.72 4.25
C SER A 132 5.18 -11.99 4.70
N LYS A 133 5.94 -10.93 5.01
CA LYS A 133 7.31 -11.02 5.55
C LYS A 133 7.34 -11.67 6.93
N MET A 134 6.49 -11.21 7.85
CA MET A 134 6.42 -11.74 9.21
C MET A 134 5.97 -13.21 9.25
N ASN A 135 5.13 -13.63 8.31
CA ASN A 135 4.66 -15.01 8.19
C ASN A 135 5.63 -15.92 7.39
N GLY A 136 6.77 -15.42 6.94
CA GLY A 136 7.73 -16.17 6.13
C GLY A 136 7.25 -16.48 4.70
N LEU A 137 6.16 -15.84 4.24
CA LEU A 137 5.54 -16.09 2.94
C LEU A 137 6.13 -15.25 1.79
N MET A 138 7.24 -14.53 2.05
CA MET A 138 7.88 -13.72 1.00
C MET A 138 8.42 -14.56 -0.15
N GLY A 139 8.85 -15.79 0.13
CA GLY A 139 9.27 -16.77 -0.89
C GLY A 139 8.16 -17.11 -1.89
N ASP A 140 6.91 -17.13 -1.43
CA ASP A 140 5.77 -17.47 -2.28
C ASP A 140 5.52 -16.46 -3.41
N PHE A 141 6.03 -15.23 -3.29
CA PHE A 141 5.98 -14.23 -4.39
C PHE A 141 7.12 -14.40 -5.39
N MET A 142 8.19 -15.08 -4.98
CA MET A 142 9.36 -15.33 -5.84
C MET A 142 9.26 -16.67 -6.57
N THR A 143 8.42 -17.59 -6.09
CA THR A 143 8.23 -18.91 -6.69
C THR A 143 7.47 -18.86 -8.03
N PRO A 144 6.36 -18.08 -8.17
CA PRO A 144 5.74 -17.88 -9.47
C PRO A 144 6.66 -17.06 -10.39
N PRO A 145 6.63 -17.31 -11.70
CA PRO A 145 7.43 -16.55 -12.67
C PRO A 145 6.81 -15.15 -12.89
N LEU A 146 6.81 -14.32 -11.84
CA LEU A 146 6.34 -12.94 -11.87
C LEU A 146 7.52 -11.99 -12.06
N SER A 147 7.42 -11.11 -13.03
CA SER A 147 8.38 -10.04 -13.24
C SER A 147 8.28 -8.97 -12.14
N PRO A 148 9.36 -8.21 -11.87
CA PRO A 148 9.32 -7.09 -10.92
C PRO A 148 8.22 -6.06 -11.23
N LEU A 149 7.90 -5.87 -12.53
CA LEU A 149 6.84 -4.98 -12.96
C LEU A 149 5.45 -5.50 -12.55
N GLU A 150 5.20 -6.80 -12.75
CA GLU A 150 3.96 -7.46 -12.38
C GLU A 150 3.72 -7.42 -10.88
N LEU A 151 4.78 -7.62 -10.09
CA LEU A 151 4.72 -7.50 -8.63
C LEU A 151 4.37 -6.06 -8.22
N ALA A 152 5.11 -5.07 -8.71
CA ALA A 152 4.86 -3.67 -8.38
C ALA A 152 3.44 -3.24 -8.80
N ALA A 153 3.00 -3.60 -10.02
CA ALA A 153 1.67 -3.29 -10.52
C ALA A 153 0.57 -4.02 -9.74
N GLY A 154 0.74 -5.32 -9.41
CA GLY A 154 -0.26 -6.09 -8.68
C GLY A 154 -0.53 -5.53 -7.28
N PHE A 155 0.52 -5.22 -6.53
CA PHE A 155 0.37 -4.62 -5.20
C PHE A 155 -0.16 -3.19 -5.26
N SER A 156 0.34 -2.35 -6.17
CA SER A 156 -0.10 -0.94 -6.27
C SER A 156 -1.55 -0.82 -6.76
N LEU A 157 -1.97 -1.61 -7.75
CA LEU A 157 -3.36 -1.62 -8.20
C LEU A 157 -4.30 -2.20 -7.15
N GLY A 158 -3.89 -3.23 -6.40
CA GLY A 158 -4.65 -3.72 -5.25
C GLY A 158 -4.84 -2.65 -4.18
N ALA A 159 -3.80 -1.87 -3.90
CA ALA A 159 -3.84 -0.73 -2.98
C ALA A 159 -4.75 0.39 -3.50
N ALA A 160 -4.61 0.75 -4.78
CA ALA A 160 -5.44 1.77 -5.42
C ALA A 160 -6.92 1.39 -5.42
N THR A 161 -7.24 0.14 -5.72
CA THR A 161 -8.63 -0.36 -5.69
C THR A 161 -9.23 -0.23 -4.29
N ARG A 162 -8.50 -0.61 -3.23
CA ARG A 162 -8.99 -0.44 -1.86
C ARG A 162 -9.16 1.03 -1.51
N GLY A 163 -8.16 1.87 -1.80
CA GLY A 163 -8.23 3.30 -1.51
C GLY A 163 -9.43 3.96 -2.19
N LEU A 164 -9.62 3.73 -3.49
CA LEU A 164 -10.72 4.27 -4.28
C LEU A 164 -12.08 3.73 -3.82
N LEU A 165 -12.18 2.45 -3.49
CA LEU A 165 -13.42 1.85 -2.98
C LEU A 165 -13.82 2.51 -1.66
N VAL A 166 -12.87 2.63 -0.71
CA VAL A 166 -13.12 3.30 0.58
C VAL A 166 -13.48 4.77 0.37
N GLY A 167 -12.77 5.47 -0.52
CA GLY A 167 -13.07 6.86 -0.88
C GLY A 167 -14.48 7.02 -1.45
N THR A 168 -14.90 6.13 -2.36
CA THR A 168 -16.25 6.16 -2.95
C THR A 168 -17.33 5.92 -1.89
N VAL A 169 -17.17 4.92 -1.02
CA VAL A 169 -18.13 4.64 0.05
C VAL A 169 -18.17 5.79 1.05
N THR A 170 -17.02 6.37 1.39
CA THR A 170 -16.94 7.56 2.25
C THR A 170 -17.63 8.75 1.62
N TRP A 171 -17.42 8.99 0.31
CA TRP A 171 -18.11 10.06 -0.42
C TRP A 171 -19.63 9.91 -0.36
N LEU A 172 -20.14 8.70 -0.65
CA LEU A 172 -21.59 8.43 -0.59
C LEU A 172 -22.18 8.65 0.81
N ALA A 173 -21.41 8.38 1.87
CA ALA A 173 -21.85 8.61 3.24
C ALA A 173 -21.81 10.09 3.65
N VAL A 174 -20.84 10.87 3.14
CA VAL A 174 -20.65 12.29 3.47
C VAL A 174 -21.48 13.22 2.58
N MET A 175 -21.80 12.80 1.34
CA MET A 175 -22.55 13.57 0.35
C MET A 175 -23.85 14.22 0.87
N PRO A 176 -24.72 13.52 1.63
CA PRO A 176 -25.94 14.12 2.14
C PRO A 176 -25.73 15.33 3.06
N PHE A 177 -24.56 15.40 3.68
CA PHE A 177 -24.19 16.49 4.61
C PHE A 177 -23.34 17.57 3.94
N ALA A 178 -22.72 17.26 2.81
CA ALA A 178 -21.80 18.16 2.10
C ALA A 178 -22.55 19.17 1.23
N GLY A 179 -23.66 18.78 0.62
CA GLY A 179 -24.42 19.63 -0.29
C GLY A 179 -23.62 20.09 -1.52
N VAL A 180 -22.75 19.21 -2.06
CA VAL A 180 -21.84 19.54 -3.17
C VAL A 180 -22.12 18.61 -4.34
N ASP A 181 -22.26 19.19 -5.52
CA ASP A 181 -22.38 18.47 -6.80
C ASP A 181 -20.99 18.16 -7.39
N VAL A 182 -20.97 17.19 -8.32
CA VAL A 182 -19.75 16.85 -9.06
C VAL A 182 -19.59 17.81 -10.23
N ALA A 183 -18.57 18.70 -10.17
CA ALA A 183 -18.29 19.65 -11.24
C ALA A 183 -17.47 19.03 -12.39
N HIS A 184 -16.39 18.30 -12.04
CA HIS A 184 -15.44 17.74 -13.02
C HIS A 184 -15.02 16.30 -12.66
N LEU A 185 -15.75 15.30 -13.17
CA LEU A 185 -15.51 13.88 -12.90
C LEU A 185 -14.09 13.41 -13.30
N TRP A 186 -13.53 13.97 -14.39
CA TRP A 186 -12.18 13.62 -14.84
C TRP A 186 -11.11 13.96 -13.79
N ALA A 187 -11.28 15.10 -13.09
CA ALA A 187 -10.33 15.53 -12.06
C ALA A 187 -10.40 14.61 -10.83
N ILE A 188 -11.63 14.24 -10.42
CA ILE A 188 -11.84 13.24 -9.35
C ILE A 188 -11.14 11.93 -9.69
N ALA A 189 -11.34 11.43 -10.92
CA ALA A 189 -10.75 10.18 -11.36
C ALA A 189 -9.21 10.29 -11.43
N TYR A 190 -8.69 11.35 -12.04
CA TYR A 190 -7.24 11.54 -12.21
C TYR A 190 -6.50 11.68 -10.87
N PHE A 191 -6.90 12.63 -10.03
CA PHE A 191 -6.25 12.89 -8.75
C PHE A 191 -6.51 11.79 -7.74
N GLY A 192 -7.72 11.20 -7.74
CA GLY A 192 -8.05 10.05 -6.90
C GLY A 192 -7.21 8.82 -7.21
N ALA A 193 -7.12 8.44 -8.50
CA ALA A 193 -6.29 7.32 -8.93
C ALA A 193 -4.80 7.59 -8.72
N GLY A 194 -4.32 8.79 -9.06
CA GLY A 194 -2.94 9.22 -8.86
C GLY A 194 -2.54 9.14 -7.39
N ALA A 195 -3.36 9.70 -6.50
CA ALA A 195 -3.14 9.66 -5.07
C ALA A 195 -3.10 8.23 -4.51
N ALA A 196 -4.04 7.39 -4.94
CA ALA A 196 -4.10 5.99 -4.52
C ALA A 196 -2.87 5.19 -4.99
N LEU A 197 -2.38 5.45 -6.21
CA LEU A 197 -1.15 4.82 -6.71
C LEU A 197 0.09 5.32 -5.97
N ILE A 198 0.23 6.64 -5.77
CA ILE A 198 1.37 7.24 -5.04
C ILE A 198 1.47 6.62 -3.64
N LEU A 199 0.38 6.61 -2.89
CA LEU A 199 0.36 6.03 -1.54
C LEU A 199 0.46 4.50 -1.56
N GLY A 200 -0.05 3.85 -2.60
CA GLY A 200 0.18 2.43 -2.85
C GLY A 200 1.66 2.10 -3.02
N PHE A 201 2.40 2.88 -3.80
CA PHE A 201 3.85 2.73 -3.97
C PHE A 201 4.62 3.05 -2.68
N LEU A 202 4.30 4.15 -2.01
CA LEU A 202 4.89 4.47 -0.71
C LEU A 202 4.64 3.36 0.32
N GLY A 203 3.45 2.76 0.29
CA GLY A 203 3.11 1.61 1.13
C GLY A 203 3.93 0.36 0.78
N ILE A 204 4.21 0.10 -0.51
CA ILE A 204 5.11 -0.98 -0.94
C ILE A 204 6.52 -0.74 -0.36
N MET A 205 7.07 0.46 -0.55
CA MET A 205 8.40 0.82 -0.05
C MET A 205 8.49 0.66 1.48
N ALA A 206 7.50 1.18 2.20
CA ALA A 206 7.42 1.08 3.65
C ALA A 206 7.26 -0.39 4.11
N GLY A 207 6.42 -1.19 3.45
CA GLY A 207 6.21 -2.60 3.78
C GLY A 207 7.44 -3.48 3.54
N LEU A 208 8.21 -3.20 2.48
CA LEU A 208 9.48 -3.87 2.24
C LEU A 208 10.56 -3.45 3.25
N TRP A 209 10.59 -2.16 3.61
CA TRP A 209 11.56 -1.64 4.58
C TRP A 209 11.28 -2.10 6.02
N ALA A 210 10.01 -2.10 6.44
CA ALA A 210 9.59 -2.42 7.79
C ALA A 210 9.86 -3.89 8.16
N GLU A 211 10.20 -4.12 9.42
CA GLU A 211 10.41 -5.46 10.01
C GLU A 211 9.38 -5.78 11.08
N LYS A 212 8.72 -4.74 11.62
CA LYS A 212 7.70 -4.85 12.67
C LYS A 212 6.53 -3.91 12.36
N PHE A 213 5.35 -4.21 12.92
CA PHE A 213 4.19 -3.32 12.77
C PHE A 213 4.43 -1.94 13.37
N ASP A 214 5.26 -1.81 14.41
CA ASP A 214 5.61 -0.51 15.01
C ASP A 214 6.32 0.42 14.02
N HIS A 215 7.17 -0.11 13.13
CA HIS A 215 7.79 0.68 12.06
C HIS A 215 6.74 1.24 11.10
N MET A 216 5.71 0.45 10.78
CA MET A 216 4.60 0.90 9.94
C MET A 216 3.74 1.96 10.64
N ALA A 217 3.44 1.77 11.93
CA ALA A 217 2.73 2.75 12.73
C ALA A 217 3.50 4.07 12.81
N ALA A 218 4.82 4.01 12.98
CA ALA A 218 5.68 5.19 12.97
C ALA A 218 5.60 5.95 11.62
N VAL A 219 5.74 5.27 10.47
CA VAL A 219 5.62 5.91 9.16
C VAL A 219 4.23 6.53 8.98
N THR A 220 3.17 5.82 9.36
CA THR A 220 1.81 6.35 9.26
C THR A 220 1.61 7.61 10.11
N ASN A 221 2.03 7.57 11.39
CA ASN A 221 1.74 8.63 12.35
C ASN A 221 2.68 9.83 12.21
N PHE A 222 3.93 9.62 11.81
CA PHE A 222 4.93 10.70 11.73
C PHE A 222 5.13 11.23 10.31
N VAL A 223 4.73 10.50 9.26
CA VAL A 223 4.90 10.94 7.88
C VAL A 223 3.55 11.12 7.18
N VAL A 224 2.76 10.06 7.03
CA VAL A 224 1.54 10.09 6.22
C VAL A 224 0.49 11.04 6.82
N MET A 225 0.21 10.90 8.12
CA MET A 225 -0.78 11.74 8.81
C MET A 225 -0.43 13.23 8.78
N PRO A 226 0.76 13.68 9.23
CA PRO A 226 1.10 15.10 9.21
C PRO A 226 1.10 15.68 7.78
N MET A 227 1.62 14.94 6.80
CA MET A 227 1.60 15.38 5.40
C MET A 227 0.18 15.58 4.87
N THR A 228 -0.75 14.69 5.23
CA THR A 228 -2.16 14.80 4.84
C THR A 228 -2.85 15.97 5.53
N PHE A 229 -2.61 16.18 6.83
CA PHE A 229 -3.21 17.31 7.58
C PHE A 229 -2.69 18.66 7.09
N LEU A 230 -1.39 18.79 6.81
CA LEU A 230 -0.76 20.03 6.33
C LEU A 230 -1.07 20.33 4.85
N SER A 231 -1.85 19.50 4.18
CA SER A 231 -2.18 19.64 2.74
C SER A 231 -3.48 20.40 2.47
N GLY A 232 -3.99 21.16 3.43
CA GLY A 232 -5.22 21.92 3.22
C GLY A 232 -6.49 21.06 3.23
N THR A 233 -6.48 19.90 3.89
CA THR A 233 -7.67 19.04 4.03
C THR A 233 -8.82 19.78 4.70
N PHE A 234 -8.52 20.56 5.75
CA PHE A 234 -9.49 21.21 6.64
C PHE A 234 -9.51 22.74 6.55
N TYR A 235 -8.58 23.36 5.84
CA TYR A 235 -8.41 24.80 5.78
C TYR A 235 -7.84 25.25 4.43
N LEU A 236 -7.99 26.54 4.14
CA LEU A 236 -7.31 27.17 3.01
C LEU A 236 -5.82 27.34 3.33
N VAL A 237 -4.95 26.82 2.47
CA VAL A 237 -3.50 26.93 2.65
C VAL A 237 -3.05 28.40 2.65
N GLU A 238 -3.76 29.27 1.94
CA GLU A 238 -3.49 30.70 1.91
C GLU A 238 -3.64 31.40 3.27
N ARG A 239 -4.46 30.84 4.19
CA ARG A 239 -4.67 31.39 5.53
C ARG A 239 -3.61 30.96 6.55
N LEU A 240 -2.70 30.06 6.15
CA LEU A 240 -1.63 29.63 7.04
C LEU A 240 -0.56 30.73 7.19
N PRO A 241 -0.02 30.90 8.43
CA PRO A 241 1.15 31.72 8.64
C PRO A 241 2.40 31.08 8.01
N GLU A 242 3.35 31.94 7.60
CA GLU A 242 4.68 31.43 7.24
C GLU A 242 5.39 30.90 8.52
N PRO A 243 6.15 29.78 8.46
CA PRO A 243 6.61 29.04 7.26
C PRO A 243 5.68 27.90 6.79
N PHE A 244 4.57 27.63 7.48
CA PHE A 244 3.68 26.49 7.17
C PHE A 244 3.06 26.60 5.77
N ARG A 245 2.76 27.82 5.33
CA ARG A 245 2.24 28.10 3.98
C ARG A 245 3.24 27.66 2.90
N SER A 246 4.50 28.01 3.04
CA SER A 246 5.55 27.64 2.12
C SER A 246 5.76 26.12 2.11
N PHE A 247 5.74 25.49 3.26
CA PHE A 247 5.83 24.02 3.38
C PHE A 247 4.65 23.32 2.67
N SER A 248 3.43 23.79 2.87
CA SER A 248 2.24 23.22 2.23
C SER A 248 2.29 23.32 0.70
N LYS A 249 2.82 24.42 0.15
CA LYS A 249 2.97 24.58 -1.32
C LYS A 249 4.00 23.65 -1.95
N VAL A 250 4.99 23.19 -1.19
CA VAL A 250 5.98 22.21 -1.64
C VAL A 250 5.47 20.77 -1.43
N ASN A 251 4.49 20.58 -0.56
CA ASN A 251 3.93 19.28 -0.23
C ASN A 251 3.10 18.72 -1.41
N PRO A 252 3.47 17.56 -1.99
CA PRO A 252 2.72 16.97 -3.09
C PRO A 252 1.28 16.58 -2.73
N PHE A 253 1.02 16.28 -1.46
CA PHE A 253 -0.33 15.96 -0.99
C PHE A 253 -1.30 17.13 -1.13
N PHE A 254 -0.80 18.39 -1.07
CA PHE A 254 -1.61 19.57 -1.31
C PHE A 254 -2.22 19.53 -2.73
N TYR A 255 -1.41 19.29 -3.74
CA TYR A 255 -1.89 19.26 -5.13
C TYR A 255 -2.83 18.09 -5.41
N LEU A 256 -2.65 16.96 -4.73
CA LEU A 256 -3.56 15.82 -4.83
C LEU A 256 -4.94 16.15 -4.25
N ILE A 257 -4.97 16.76 -3.05
CA ILE A 257 -6.21 17.12 -2.37
C ILE A 257 -6.91 18.28 -3.08
N ASP A 258 -6.15 19.30 -3.49
CA ASP A 258 -6.69 20.48 -4.17
C ASP A 258 -7.26 20.11 -5.55
N GLY A 259 -6.53 19.32 -6.35
CA GLY A 259 -7.01 18.85 -7.63
C GLY A 259 -8.23 17.93 -7.54
N PHE A 260 -8.29 17.08 -6.51
CA PHE A 260 -9.48 16.27 -6.23
C PHE A 260 -10.67 17.14 -5.81
N ARG A 261 -10.44 18.14 -4.96
CA ARG A 261 -11.45 19.13 -4.55
C ARG A 261 -11.97 19.94 -5.72
N TYR A 262 -11.09 20.33 -6.65
CA TYR A 262 -11.51 20.98 -7.90
C TYR A 262 -12.54 20.15 -8.66
N GLY A 263 -12.44 18.84 -8.62
CA GLY A 263 -13.42 17.94 -9.25
C GLY A 263 -14.84 18.07 -8.70
N PHE A 264 -14.99 18.50 -7.46
CA PHE A 264 -16.30 18.72 -6.81
C PHE A 264 -16.72 20.17 -6.84
N ILE A 265 -15.83 21.09 -6.47
CA ILE A 265 -16.15 22.50 -6.26
C ILE A 265 -15.97 23.36 -7.52
N GLY A 266 -15.17 22.86 -8.50
CA GLY A 266 -14.85 23.61 -9.72
C GLY A 266 -13.84 24.74 -9.51
N HIS A 267 -13.25 24.88 -8.30
CA HIS A 267 -12.25 25.88 -7.95
C HIS A 267 -11.04 25.23 -7.31
N ALA A 268 -9.83 25.58 -7.79
CA ALA A 268 -8.56 25.12 -7.23
C ALA A 268 -7.83 26.29 -6.57
N GLU A 269 -7.14 26.04 -5.44
CA GLU A 269 -6.26 27.03 -4.77
C GLU A 269 -4.91 27.10 -5.47
N GLY A 270 -4.42 25.98 -6.01
CA GLY A 270 -3.15 25.85 -6.70
C GLY A 270 -3.30 25.81 -8.22
N SER A 271 -2.15 25.74 -8.91
CA SER A 271 -2.14 25.49 -10.36
C SER A 271 -2.48 24.04 -10.66
N LEU A 272 -3.61 23.80 -11.34
CA LEU A 272 -4.05 22.47 -11.75
C LEU A 272 -3.04 21.77 -12.66
N ALA A 273 -2.40 22.53 -13.57
CA ALA A 273 -1.38 21.99 -14.48
C ALA A 273 -0.14 21.49 -13.72
N ILE A 274 0.30 22.23 -12.69
CA ILE A 274 1.41 21.80 -11.81
C ILE A 274 0.98 20.56 -11.04
N GLY A 275 -0.23 20.54 -10.51
CA GLY A 275 -0.79 19.37 -9.80
C GLY A 275 -0.82 18.12 -10.66
N MET A 276 -1.29 18.23 -11.90
CA MET A 276 -1.29 17.10 -12.85
C MET A 276 0.13 16.62 -13.17
N ALA A 277 1.04 17.53 -13.53
CA ALA A 277 2.42 17.18 -13.85
C ALA A 277 3.13 16.53 -12.67
N MET A 278 2.94 17.07 -11.45
CA MET A 278 3.53 16.52 -10.22
C MET A 278 2.95 15.11 -9.90
N THR A 279 1.64 14.92 -10.03
CA THR A 279 1.00 13.61 -9.83
C THR A 279 1.57 12.58 -10.80
N ALA A 280 1.64 12.90 -12.09
CA ALA A 280 2.21 12.00 -13.09
C ALA A 280 3.70 11.69 -12.82
N ALA A 281 4.50 12.71 -12.52
CA ALA A 281 5.92 12.56 -12.21
C ALA A 281 6.14 11.66 -10.98
N LEU A 282 5.35 11.84 -9.90
CA LEU A 282 5.45 11.01 -8.71
C LEU A 282 5.02 9.58 -8.95
N VAL A 283 3.94 9.34 -9.69
CA VAL A 283 3.51 7.98 -10.05
C VAL A 283 4.63 7.26 -10.81
N LEU A 284 5.25 7.91 -11.79
CA LEU A 284 6.35 7.32 -12.57
C LEU A 284 7.61 7.11 -11.74
N ALA A 285 8.00 8.11 -10.93
CA ALA A 285 9.20 8.04 -10.10
C ALA A 285 9.08 6.94 -9.02
N LEU A 286 7.99 6.94 -8.26
CA LEU A 286 7.77 5.95 -7.21
C LEU A 286 7.54 4.54 -7.79
N GLY A 287 6.83 4.44 -8.91
CA GLY A 287 6.69 3.18 -9.65
C GLY A 287 8.05 2.63 -10.10
N GLY A 288 8.94 3.48 -10.62
CA GLY A 288 10.32 3.13 -10.97
C GLY A 288 11.14 2.67 -9.76
N VAL A 289 11.02 3.33 -8.62
CA VAL A 289 11.67 2.91 -7.37
C VAL A 289 11.15 1.55 -6.92
N CYS A 290 9.83 1.34 -6.89
CA CYS A 290 9.24 0.04 -6.52
C CYS A 290 9.68 -1.08 -7.47
N TYR A 291 9.72 -0.81 -8.78
CA TYR A 291 10.27 -1.75 -9.75
C TYR A 291 11.73 -2.10 -9.43
N GLY A 292 12.56 -1.11 -9.13
CA GLY A 292 13.96 -1.30 -8.72
C GLY A 292 14.09 -2.15 -7.46
N MET A 293 13.27 -1.90 -6.44
CA MET A 293 13.27 -2.68 -5.19
C MET A 293 12.90 -4.15 -5.42
N PHE A 294 11.89 -4.44 -6.24
CA PHE A 294 11.55 -5.82 -6.59
C PHE A 294 12.62 -6.48 -7.48
N ARG A 295 13.22 -5.74 -8.43
CA ARG A 295 14.29 -6.24 -9.30
C ARG A 295 15.54 -6.64 -8.51
N THR A 296 15.93 -5.84 -7.52
CA THR A 296 17.11 -6.10 -6.67
C THR A 296 16.82 -7.12 -5.57
N GLY A 297 15.55 -7.44 -5.30
CA GLY A 297 15.15 -8.28 -4.19
C GLY A 297 15.39 -7.63 -2.83
N TYR A 298 15.31 -6.28 -2.74
CA TYR A 298 15.57 -5.52 -1.53
C TYR A 298 14.71 -6.00 -0.36
N LYS A 299 15.36 -6.49 0.70
CA LYS A 299 14.73 -7.04 1.92
C LYS A 299 13.64 -8.12 1.66
N ILE A 300 13.68 -8.77 0.50
CA ILE A 300 12.82 -9.91 0.16
C ILE A 300 13.57 -11.20 0.46
N LYS A 301 14.90 -11.20 0.21
CA LYS A 301 15.80 -12.30 0.53
C LYS A 301 16.36 -12.05 1.94
N THR A 302 15.74 -12.62 2.94
CA THR A 302 16.26 -12.68 4.33
C THR A 302 16.52 -14.14 4.66
#